data_bb0453b1f555709d8b3e85a093831dce
#
_entry.id   bb0453b1f555709d8b3e85a093831dce
#
_cell.length_a   1.000
_cell.length_b   1.000
_cell.length_c   1.000
_cell.angle_alpha   90.00
_cell.angle_beta   90.00
_cell.angle_gamma   90.00
#
_symmetry.space_group_name_H-M   'P 1'
#
loop_
_entity.id
_entity.type
_entity.pdbx_description
1 polymer ?
#
loop_
_entity_poly.entity_id
_entity_poly.type
_entity_poly.pdbx_seq_one_letter_code
_entity_poly.pdbx_strand_id
1 'polypeptide(L)'
;MDLINFFNLGALRNCDEVNELCVKESARCEQEVKIGPWRADLKCGDVYVEVEPAERLACGVGQALLWRVAGGVEVALLLYGNGEAERAKTASLLVPVIYIDVELKIVCKYVGGAGGCVSFG
;
A
#
# COMPACT_ATOMS: atom_id res chain seq x y z
N MET A 1 -10.58 9.46 -2.24
CA MET A 1 -9.93 8.95 -3.46
C MET A 1 -9.71 7.46 -3.32
N ASP A 2 -10.01 6.68 -4.33
CA ASP A 2 -9.80 5.23 -4.28
C ASP A 2 -8.41 4.88 -4.80
N LEU A 3 -7.52 4.45 -3.90
CA LEU A 3 -6.14 4.14 -4.22
C LEU A 3 -6.00 2.95 -5.17
N ILE A 4 -6.97 2.03 -5.19
CA ILE A 4 -6.94 0.88 -6.11
C ILE A 4 -6.91 1.36 -7.57
N ASN A 5 -7.54 2.49 -7.88
CA ASN A 5 -7.57 3.04 -9.22
C ASN A 5 -6.20 3.49 -9.75
N PHE A 6 -5.20 3.66 -8.87
CA PHE A 6 -3.84 3.97 -9.28
C PHE A 6 -3.06 2.74 -9.73
N PHE A 7 -3.60 1.53 -9.52
CA PHE A 7 -2.90 0.31 -9.89
C PHE A 7 -3.24 -0.15 -11.30
N ASN A 8 -2.20 -0.48 -12.04
CA ASN A 8 -2.34 -1.22 -13.29
C ASN A 8 -2.37 -2.72 -12.95
N LEU A 9 -3.58 -3.28 -12.87
CA LEU A 9 -3.76 -4.68 -12.48
C LEU A 9 -3.12 -5.64 -13.50
N GLY A 10 -3.08 -5.26 -14.77
CA GLY A 10 -2.39 -6.04 -15.80
C GLY A 10 -0.89 -6.10 -15.57
N ALA A 11 -0.27 -4.98 -15.21
CA ALA A 11 1.15 -4.95 -14.87
C ALA A 11 1.44 -5.80 -13.64
N LEU A 12 0.59 -5.71 -12.63
CA LEU A 12 0.72 -6.51 -11.41
C LEU A 12 0.62 -8.01 -11.73
N ARG A 13 -0.33 -8.40 -12.60
CA ARG A 13 -0.49 -9.79 -13.05
C ARG A 13 0.76 -10.32 -13.75
N ASN A 14 1.46 -9.47 -14.48
CA ASN A 14 2.63 -9.83 -15.28
C ASN A 14 3.95 -9.79 -14.50
N CYS A 15 3.92 -9.50 -13.18
CA CYS A 15 5.10 -9.58 -12.34
C CYS A 15 5.59 -11.04 -12.29
N ASP A 16 6.87 -11.27 -12.59
CA ASP A 16 7.49 -12.58 -12.37
C ASP A 16 7.53 -12.92 -10.88
N GLU A 17 7.85 -11.91 -10.08
CA GLU A 17 7.82 -11.98 -8.63
C GLU A 17 7.20 -10.69 -8.11
N VAL A 18 6.17 -10.82 -7.27
CA VAL A 18 5.56 -9.65 -6.62
C VAL A 18 6.45 -9.23 -5.45
N ASN A 19 7.23 -8.21 -5.69
CA ASN A 19 8.13 -7.60 -4.70
C ASN A 19 7.90 -6.08 -4.69
N GLU A 20 8.67 -5.38 -3.87
CA GLU A 20 8.53 -3.93 -3.73
C GLU A 20 8.66 -3.22 -5.07
N LEU A 21 9.65 -3.57 -5.88
CA LEU A 21 9.89 -2.92 -7.16
C LEU A 21 8.72 -3.12 -8.12
N CYS A 22 8.25 -4.36 -8.27
CA CYS A 22 7.14 -4.64 -9.17
C CYS A 22 5.85 -3.95 -8.73
N VAL A 23 5.57 -3.92 -7.42
CA VAL A 23 4.41 -3.23 -6.87
C VAL A 23 4.50 -1.72 -7.15
N LYS A 24 5.65 -1.11 -6.92
CA LYS A 24 5.85 0.33 -7.18
C LYS A 24 5.71 0.65 -8.67
N GLU A 25 6.24 -0.18 -9.55
CA GLU A 25 6.12 0.00 -11.00
C GLU A 25 4.71 -0.23 -11.51
N SER A 26 3.91 -1.04 -10.83
CA SER A 26 2.51 -1.28 -11.18
C SER A 26 1.58 -0.14 -10.76
N ALA A 27 2.03 0.75 -9.90
CA ALA A 27 1.27 1.90 -9.47
C ALA A 27 1.50 3.08 -10.43
N ARG A 28 0.42 3.77 -10.78
CA ARG A 28 0.48 5.00 -11.60
C ARG A 28 0.67 6.20 -10.68
N CYS A 29 1.77 6.19 -9.94
CA CYS A 29 2.06 7.18 -8.90
C CYS A 29 3.48 7.69 -9.06
N GLU A 30 3.75 8.87 -8.51
CA GLU A 30 5.11 9.36 -8.39
C GLU A 30 5.87 8.50 -7.40
N GLN A 31 7.15 8.21 -7.69
CA GLN A 31 7.99 7.38 -6.83
C GLN A 31 9.00 8.25 -6.08
N GLU A 32 9.37 7.79 -4.88
CA GLU A 32 10.43 8.38 -4.07
C GLU A 32 10.24 9.89 -3.86
N VAL A 33 9.11 10.28 -3.26
CA VAL A 33 8.72 11.67 -3.07
C VAL A 33 9.09 12.15 -1.67
N LYS A 34 9.72 13.31 -1.58
CA LYS A 34 10.15 13.87 -0.28
C LYS A 34 8.97 14.40 0.54
N ILE A 35 9.01 14.13 1.85
CA ILE A 35 8.12 14.71 2.85
C ILE A 35 9.02 15.25 3.97
N GLY A 36 9.38 16.54 3.93
CA GLY A 36 10.33 17.09 4.88
C GLY A 36 11.67 16.32 4.85
N PRO A 37 12.13 15.76 5.98
CA PRO A 37 13.36 14.96 6.03
C PRO A 37 13.16 13.50 5.58
N TRP A 38 11.93 13.09 5.30
CA TRP A 38 11.61 11.72 4.92
C TRP A 38 11.35 11.59 3.43
N ARG A 39 11.25 10.35 2.97
CA ARG A 39 10.93 10.02 1.59
C ARG A 39 9.87 8.94 1.56
N ALA A 40 8.73 9.24 0.92
CA ALA A 40 7.68 8.25 0.68
C ALA A 40 8.02 7.40 -0.53
N ASP A 41 7.65 6.13 -0.50
CA ASP A 41 7.83 5.23 -1.65
C ASP A 41 7.02 5.70 -2.86
N LEU A 42 5.77 6.12 -2.62
CA LEU A 42 4.86 6.59 -3.67
C LEU A 42 4.09 7.82 -3.20
N LYS A 43 3.69 8.63 -4.18
CA LYS A 43 2.66 9.65 -3.99
C LYS A 43 1.58 9.44 -5.05
N CYS A 44 0.41 9.04 -4.62
CA CYS A 44 -0.74 8.74 -5.45
C CYS A 44 -1.79 9.84 -5.26
N GLY A 45 -1.85 10.79 -6.22
CA GLY A 45 -2.61 12.01 -6.00
C GLY A 45 -2.04 12.79 -4.82
N ASP A 46 -2.85 13.03 -3.80
CA ASP A 46 -2.43 13.74 -2.59
C ASP A 46 -2.07 12.79 -1.43
N VAL A 47 -2.07 11.48 -1.67
CA VAL A 47 -1.82 10.48 -0.65
C VAL A 47 -0.39 9.95 -0.76
N TYR A 48 0.35 10.02 0.34
CA TYR A 48 1.70 9.45 0.43
C TYR A 48 1.63 8.02 0.92
N VAL A 49 2.29 7.12 0.21
CA VAL A 49 2.15 5.68 0.41
C VAL A 49 3.50 5.06 0.78
N GLU A 50 3.50 4.30 1.88
CA GLU A 50 4.62 3.43 2.25
C GLU A 50 4.35 2.03 1.70
N VAL A 51 5.35 1.44 1.04
CA VAL A 51 5.26 0.09 0.49
C VAL A 51 6.13 -0.84 1.33
N GLU A 52 5.52 -1.90 1.86
CA GLU A 52 6.22 -2.87 2.70
C GLU A 52 5.74 -4.30 2.42
N PRO A 53 6.62 -5.31 2.55
CA PRO A 53 6.14 -6.67 2.66
C PRO A 53 5.32 -6.83 3.95
N ALA A 54 4.32 -7.71 3.93
CA ALA A 54 3.37 -7.84 5.03
C ALA A 54 4.03 -8.20 6.37
N GLU A 55 5.16 -8.91 6.37
CA GLU A 55 5.91 -9.21 7.59
C GLU A 55 6.52 -7.96 8.25
N ARG A 56 6.63 -6.86 7.52
CA ARG A 56 7.12 -5.57 8.04
C ARG A 56 6.00 -4.56 8.27
N LEU A 57 4.79 -5.05 8.47
CA LEU A 57 3.60 -4.23 8.64
C LEU A 57 3.76 -3.16 9.73
N ALA A 58 4.33 -3.54 10.88
CA ALA A 58 4.49 -2.61 11.99
C ALA A 58 5.42 -1.45 11.64
N CYS A 59 6.50 -1.72 10.89
CA CYS A 59 7.41 -0.68 10.40
C CYS A 59 6.67 0.26 9.44
N GLY A 60 5.87 -0.30 8.53
CA GLY A 60 5.09 0.49 7.58
C GLY A 60 4.07 1.39 8.25
N VAL A 61 3.32 0.86 9.23
CA VAL A 61 2.36 1.65 10.01
C VAL A 61 3.06 2.80 10.74
N GLY A 62 4.18 2.51 11.40
CA GLY A 62 4.95 3.53 12.11
C GLY A 62 5.42 4.64 11.20
N GLN A 63 5.93 4.30 10.02
CA GLN A 63 6.42 5.26 9.05
C GLN A 63 5.27 6.14 8.52
N ALA A 64 4.16 5.54 8.13
CA ALA A 64 3.00 6.28 7.64
C ALA A 64 2.43 7.22 8.70
N LEU A 65 2.32 6.75 9.94
CA LEU A 65 1.86 7.59 11.06
C LEU A 65 2.80 8.76 11.32
N LEU A 66 4.11 8.54 11.24
CA LEU A 66 5.10 9.59 11.42
C LEU A 66 4.90 10.70 10.38
N TRP A 67 4.71 10.35 9.11
CA TRP A 67 4.46 11.33 8.07
C TRP A 67 3.16 12.12 8.31
N ARG A 68 2.10 11.43 8.74
CA ARG A 68 0.81 12.06 9.01
C ARG A 68 0.91 13.07 10.15
N VAL A 69 1.58 12.69 11.25
CA VAL A 69 1.68 13.53 12.45
C VAL A 69 2.67 14.67 12.23
N ALA A 70 3.88 14.36 11.75
CA ALA A 70 4.94 15.35 11.62
C ALA A 70 4.88 16.12 10.30
N GLY A 71 4.43 15.48 9.22
CA GLY A 71 4.35 16.08 7.90
C GLY A 71 2.99 16.71 7.58
N GLY A 72 1.95 16.37 8.34
CA GLY A 72 0.60 16.88 8.10
C GLY A 72 -0.02 16.43 6.78
N VAL A 73 0.38 15.27 6.26
CA VAL A 73 -0.07 14.77 4.96
C VAL A 73 -1.00 13.58 5.11
N GLU A 74 -1.82 13.32 4.08
CA GLU A 74 -2.59 12.09 4.00
C GLU A 74 -1.68 10.92 3.65
N VAL A 75 -1.89 9.79 4.31
CA VAL A 75 -1.03 8.61 4.17
C VAL A 75 -1.84 7.36 3.95
N ALA A 76 -1.20 6.37 3.35
CA ALA A 76 -1.71 5.00 3.25
C ALA A 76 -0.53 4.03 3.31
N LEU A 77 -0.84 2.79 3.63
CA LEU A 77 0.13 1.70 3.65
C LEU A 77 -0.23 0.71 2.55
N LEU A 78 0.76 0.33 1.75
CA LEU A 78 0.61 -0.71 0.76
C LEU A 78 1.43 -1.91 1.19
N LEU A 79 0.74 -3.03 1.43
CA LEU A 79 1.35 -4.29 1.86
C LEU A 79 1.20 -5.33 0.77
N TYR A 80 2.20 -6.20 0.63
CA TYR A 80 2.12 -7.36 -0.25
C TYR A 80 2.62 -8.61 0.51
N GLY A 81 1.96 -9.73 0.28
CA GLY A 81 2.30 -10.99 0.95
C GLY A 81 1.25 -12.05 0.70
N ASN A 82 1.22 -13.04 1.57
CA ASN A 82 0.31 -14.18 1.47
C ASN A 82 -0.36 -14.43 2.82
N GLY A 83 -1.69 -14.57 2.81
CA GLY A 83 -2.44 -14.96 3.99
C GLY A 83 -2.45 -13.92 5.12
N GLU A 84 -2.23 -12.64 4.81
CA GLU A 84 -2.08 -11.59 5.81
C GLU A 84 -3.27 -10.62 5.87
N ALA A 85 -4.42 -11.00 5.30
CA ALA A 85 -5.59 -10.14 5.21
C ALA A 85 -6.06 -9.64 6.58
N GLU A 86 -6.10 -10.51 7.59
CA GLU A 86 -6.57 -10.12 8.93
C GLU A 86 -5.63 -9.11 9.58
N ARG A 87 -4.32 -9.29 9.43
CA ARG A 87 -3.34 -8.32 9.94
C ARG A 87 -3.45 -6.99 9.20
N ALA A 88 -3.67 -7.02 7.89
CA ALA A 88 -3.88 -5.82 7.09
C ALA A 88 -5.14 -5.08 7.53
N LYS A 89 -6.23 -5.79 7.79
CA LYS A 89 -7.46 -5.20 8.33
C LYS A 89 -7.22 -4.53 9.67
N THR A 90 -6.46 -5.17 10.56
CA THR A 90 -6.13 -4.61 11.87
C THR A 90 -5.33 -3.32 11.70
N ALA A 91 -4.32 -3.32 10.83
CA ALA A 91 -3.54 -2.11 10.53
C ALA A 91 -4.42 -0.97 9.99
N SER A 92 -5.49 -1.31 9.27
CA SER A 92 -6.39 -0.32 8.70
C SER A 92 -7.23 0.44 9.74
N LEU A 93 -7.18 0.03 10.99
CA LEU A 93 -7.73 0.82 12.10
C LEU A 93 -6.91 2.09 12.35
N LEU A 94 -5.65 2.11 11.95
CA LEU A 94 -4.73 3.22 12.16
C LEU A 94 -4.51 4.06 10.89
N VAL A 95 -4.34 3.40 9.73
CA VAL A 95 -4.12 4.06 8.45
C VAL A 95 -4.85 3.28 7.36
N PRO A 96 -5.29 3.91 6.26
CA PRO A 96 -5.81 3.16 5.12
C PRO A 96 -4.75 2.19 4.58
N VAL A 97 -5.18 0.97 4.25
CA VAL A 97 -4.29 -0.08 3.77
C VAL A 97 -4.78 -0.61 2.42
N ILE A 98 -3.85 -0.73 1.48
CA ILE A 98 -4.00 -1.54 0.29
C ILE A 98 -3.19 -2.81 0.52
N TYR A 99 -3.83 -3.96 0.39
CA TYR A 99 -3.16 -5.25 0.58
C TYR A 99 -3.22 -6.07 -0.70
N ILE A 100 -2.06 -6.51 -1.17
CA ILE A 100 -1.92 -7.38 -2.32
C ILE A 100 -1.62 -8.78 -1.81
N ASP A 101 -2.57 -9.71 -2.01
CA ASP A 101 -2.34 -11.12 -1.72
C ASP A 101 -1.81 -11.77 -3.00
N VAL A 102 -0.56 -12.20 -2.95
CA VAL A 102 0.15 -12.72 -4.12
C VAL A 102 -0.40 -14.07 -4.55
N GLU A 103 -0.69 -14.93 -3.58
CA GLU A 103 -1.17 -16.28 -3.83
C GLU A 103 -2.60 -16.29 -4.36
N LEU A 104 -3.48 -15.50 -3.75
CA LEU A 104 -4.88 -15.39 -4.15
C LEU A 104 -5.09 -14.47 -5.35
N LYS A 105 -4.07 -13.70 -5.74
CA LYS A 105 -4.11 -12.72 -6.83
C LYS A 105 -5.26 -11.73 -6.67
N ILE A 106 -5.34 -11.13 -5.49
CA ILE A 106 -6.34 -10.10 -5.17
C ILE A 106 -5.66 -8.86 -4.61
N VAL A 107 -6.29 -7.72 -4.86
CA VAL A 107 -5.93 -6.44 -4.24
C VAL A 107 -7.11 -6.01 -3.38
N CYS A 108 -6.84 -5.79 -2.10
CA CYS A 108 -7.85 -5.40 -1.13
C CYS A 108 -7.60 -3.99 -0.64
N LYS A 109 -8.68 -3.27 -0.37
CA LYS A 109 -8.62 -1.96 0.27
C LYS A 109 -9.33 -2.06 1.60
N TYR A 110 -8.64 -1.67 2.66
CA TYR A 110 -9.19 -1.67 4.02
C TYR A 110 -9.08 -0.28 4.62
N VAL A 111 -10.18 0.17 5.20
CA VAL A 111 -10.26 1.43 5.94
C VAL A 111 -11.10 1.18 7.19
N GLY A 112 -10.58 1.54 8.36
CA GLY A 112 -11.31 1.37 9.62
C GLY A 112 -11.66 -0.09 9.94
N GLY A 113 -10.86 -1.04 9.48
CA GLY A 113 -11.05 -2.48 9.74
C GLY A 113 -11.99 -3.17 8.77
N ALA A 114 -12.48 -2.49 7.73
CA ALA A 114 -13.42 -3.04 6.75
C ALA A 114 -12.98 -2.72 5.33
N GLY A 115 -13.44 -3.51 4.37
CA GLY A 115 -13.16 -3.26 2.96
C GLY A 115 -13.50 -4.43 2.06
N GLY A 116 -13.02 -4.36 0.82
CA GLY A 116 -13.25 -5.36 -0.20
C GLY A 116 -12.07 -5.53 -1.12
N CYS A 117 -12.16 -6.54 -1.98
CA CYS A 117 -11.06 -6.96 -2.83
C CYS A 117 -11.50 -7.07 -4.29
N VAL A 118 -10.54 -6.89 -5.20
CA VAL A 118 -10.70 -7.17 -6.63
C VAL A 118 -9.62 -8.15 -7.07
N SER A 119 -9.94 -8.99 -8.06
CA SER A 119 -8.98 -9.93 -8.61
C SER A 119 -8.08 -9.27 -9.64
N PHE A 120 -6.81 -9.65 -9.68
CA PHE A 120 -5.90 -9.28 -10.76
C PHE A 120 -5.35 -10.50 -11.52
N GLY A 121 -5.80 -11.68 -11.17
CA GLY A 121 -5.40 -12.94 -11.81
C GLY A 121 -6.45 -13.58 -12.65
#